data_01e93ffb6367ac0495daba5b9789ba97
#
_entry.id   01e93ffb6367ac0495daba5b9789ba97
#
_cell.length_a   1.000
_cell.length_b   1.000
_cell.length_c   1.000
_cell.angle_alpha   90.00
_cell.angle_beta   90.00
_cell.angle_gamma   90.00
#
_symmetry.space_group_name_H-M   'P 1'
#
loop_
_entity.id
_entity.type
_entity.pdbx_description
1 polymer ?
#
loop_
_entity_poly.entity_id
_entity_poly.type
_entity_poly.pdbx_seq_one_letter_code
_entity_poly.pdbx_strand_id
1 'polypeptide(L)'
;MVHTWVGSSWTLCTRRCRGGRTAKRAVVTEQLELQVPALDGGGQATLMHPFDLEVWFGERVAVLGSNGSGKSHFLRLLAGGGSDPEPEHRPVGDVAPPPVDHRGVARLGSRVRPGWFAQTQDHPALMGRTLLEILHRGDDHRDGMGREQAAKVLDRYGLAAAGERTYDQLSGGQQARFGILLLELSGATLLLLDEPTDNLDMHSAEALQDALESFEGTVVAVTHDRWFARTFDRFLVFTSQGRVVETPEAVWDETRVRRRR
;
A
#
# COMPACT_ATOMS: atom_id res chain seq x y z
N MET A 1 40.91 0.55 -32.63
CA MET A 1 39.90 1.64 -32.60
C MET A 1 39.05 1.44 -31.35
N VAL A 2 39.33 2.23 -30.32
CA VAL A 2 38.67 2.20 -29.06
C VAL A 2 37.50 3.16 -29.13
N HIS A 3 36.26 2.69 -29.08
CA HIS A 3 35.10 3.58 -28.97
C HIS A 3 34.77 3.76 -27.49
N THR A 4 35.14 4.91 -26.97
CA THR A 4 34.68 5.51 -25.73
C THR A 4 33.18 5.80 -25.81
N TRP A 5 32.39 5.22 -24.91
CA TRP A 5 30.98 5.56 -24.71
C TRP A 5 30.90 6.74 -23.77
N VAL A 6 30.41 7.88 -24.26
CA VAL A 6 30.11 9.08 -23.49
C VAL A 6 28.58 9.16 -23.41
N GLY A 7 28.09 9.14 -22.20
CA GLY A 7 26.85 9.70 -21.68
C GLY A 7 25.59 9.68 -22.54
N SER A 8 24.61 8.89 -22.17
CA SER A 8 23.22 9.13 -22.53
C SER A 8 22.38 9.24 -21.27
N SER A 9 21.81 10.43 -21.13
CA SER A 9 20.79 10.81 -20.17
C SER A 9 19.61 9.84 -20.19
N TRP A 10 19.25 9.33 -19.04
CA TRP A 10 18.02 8.61 -18.82
C TRP A 10 16.85 9.56 -18.95
N THR A 11 16.09 9.44 -20.02
CA THR A 11 14.80 10.10 -20.14
C THR A 11 13.80 9.29 -19.32
N LEU A 12 13.55 9.71 -18.09
CA LEU A 12 12.41 9.30 -17.30
C LEU A 12 11.15 9.56 -18.12
N CYS A 13 10.43 8.50 -18.46
CA CYS A 13 9.08 8.60 -18.98
C CYS A 13 8.17 9.07 -17.83
N THR A 14 8.19 10.38 -17.59
CA THR A 14 7.27 11.00 -16.66
C THR A 14 5.89 11.01 -17.30
N ARG A 15 5.00 10.11 -16.86
CA ARG A 15 3.57 10.37 -16.98
C ARG A 15 3.32 11.74 -16.37
N ARG A 16 2.88 12.68 -17.20
CA ARG A 16 2.64 14.08 -16.84
C ARG A 16 1.66 14.16 -15.68
N CYS A 17 2.16 14.42 -14.47
CA CYS A 17 1.34 15.03 -13.44
C CYS A 17 0.91 16.42 -13.95
N ARG A 18 -0.37 16.58 -14.28
CA ARG A 18 -0.97 17.89 -14.56
C ARG A 18 -1.09 18.63 -13.24
N GLY A 19 -0.18 19.56 -13.00
CA GLY A 19 -0.25 20.48 -11.87
C GLY A 19 1.14 20.83 -11.38
N GLY A 20 1.66 22.02 -11.73
CA GLY A 20 2.96 22.53 -11.32
C GLY A 20 3.06 22.73 -9.80
N ARG A 21 3.43 21.67 -9.09
CA ARG A 21 3.93 21.73 -7.71
C ARG A 21 5.13 20.80 -7.65
N THR A 22 6.23 21.29 -7.09
CA THR A 22 7.40 20.49 -6.73
C THR A 22 6.97 19.18 -6.11
N ALA A 23 7.42 18.07 -6.68
CA ALA A 23 7.11 16.74 -6.19
C ALA A 23 7.43 16.67 -4.69
N LYS A 24 6.40 16.40 -3.86
CA LYS A 24 6.58 16.30 -2.41
C LYS A 24 6.89 14.86 -2.06
N ARG A 25 7.80 14.67 -1.11
CA ARG A 25 8.09 13.34 -0.55
C ARG A 25 6.84 12.83 0.17
N ALA A 26 6.43 11.60 -0.14
CA ALA A 26 5.34 10.93 0.56
C ALA A 26 5.87 10.16 1.77
N VAL A 27 7.02 9.48 1.62
CA VAL A 27 7.68 8.73 2.69
C VAL A 27 9.17 9.05 2.66
N VAL A 28 9.77 9.23 3.83
CA VAL A 28 11.22 9.34 4.01
C VAL A 28 11.63 8.42 5.15
N THR A 29 12.61 7.56 4.94
CA THR A 29 13.25 6.80 6.02
C THR A 29 14.72 7.19 6.15
N GLU A 30 15.18 7.32 7.39
CA GLU A 30 16.57 7.61 7.73
C GLU A 30 17.07 6.55 8.71
N GLN A 31 18.02 5.72 8.29
CA GLN A 31 18.60 4.63 9.07
C GLN A 31 17.52 3.76 9.75
N LEU A 32 16.43 3.48 9.01
CA LEU A 32 15.30 2.71 9.53
C LEU A 32 15.69 1.24 9.67
N GLU A 33 15.66 0.74 10.90
CA GLU A 33 15.85 -0.67 11.27
C GLU A 33 14.52 -1.21 11.81
N LEU A 34 14.05 -2.32 11.28
CA LEU A 34 12.86 -3.00 11.80
C LEU A 34 13.25 -4.09 12.78
N GLN A 35 12.53 -4.18 13.89
CA GLN A 35 12.81 -5.11 14.96
C GLN A 35 11.60 -6.00 15.27
N VAL A 36 11.85 -7.17 15.81
CA VAL A 36 10.84 -8.11 16.31
C VAL A 36 11.28 -8.66 17.66
N PRO A 37 10.38 -9.12 18.52
CA PRO A 37 10.75 -9.81 19.75
C PRO A 37 11.65 -11.01 19.44
N ALA A 38 12.74 -11.13 20.17
CA ALA A 38 13.67 -12.27 20.03
C ALA A 38 13.00 -13.55 20.54
N LEU A 39 13.25 -14.68 19.86
CA LEU A 39 12.61 -15.97 20.18
C LEU A 39 13.04 -16.55 21.54
N ASP A 40 14.19 -16.12 22.03
CA ASP A 40 14.77 -16.54 23.33
C ASP A 40 14.24 -15.71 24.52
N GLY A 41 13.35 -14.74 24.27
CA GLY A 41 12.84 -13.83 25.29
C GLY A 41 13.85 -12.79 25.76
N GLY A 42 15.03 -12.72 25.17
CA GLY A 42 16.17 -11.88 25.57
C GLY A 42 16.19 -10.47 24.99
N GLY A 43 15.08 -9.97 24.41
CA GLY A 43 15.04 -8.61 23.85
C GLY A 43 14.50 -8.51 22.43
N GLN A 44 15.03 -7.57 21.63
CA GLN A 44 14.64 -7.35 20.25
C GLN A 44 15.68 -7.95 19.29
N ALA A 45 15.22 -8.57 18.22
CA ALA A 45 16.03 -9.05 17.13
C ALA A 45 15.82 -8.18 15.89
N THR A 46 16.91 -7.86 15.19
CA THR A 46 16.87 -7.13 13.93
C THR A 46 16.22 -7.99 12.84
N LEU A 47 15.11 -7.49 12.29
CA LEU A 47 14.41 -8.08 11.16
C LEU A 47 14.96 -7.53 9.84
N MET A 48 15.15 -6.19 9.79
CA MET A 48 15.72 -5.46 8.67
C MET A 48 16.83 -4.54 9.16
N HIS A 49 18.00 -4.62 8.51
CA HIS A 49 19.12 -3.72 8.78
C HIS A 49 18.79 -2.28 8.38
N PRO A 50 19.47 -1.29 8.98
CA PRO A 50 19.23 0.12 8.68
C PRO A 50 19.27 0.42 7.18
N PHE A 51 18.26 1.14 6.70
CA PHE A 51 18.16 1.59 5.31
C PHE A 51 17.54 2.98 5.21
N ASP A 52 17.89 3.67 4.13
CA ASP A 52 17.34 4.97 3.75
C ASP A 52 16.47 4.79 2.52
N LEU A 53 15.32 5.48 2.49
CA LEU A 53 14.37 5.43 1.39
C LEU A 53 13.63 6.75 1.25
N GLU A 54 13.42 7.18 0.02
CA GLU A 54 12.50 8.27 -0.30
C GLU A 54 11.45 7.77 -1.30
N VAL A 55 10.17 7.99 -0.99
CA VAL A 55 9.05 7.77 -1.92
C VAL A 55 8.40 9.10 -2.20
N TRP A 56 8.22 9.43 -3.46
CA TRP A 56 7.62 10.69 -3.89
C TRP A 56 6.11 10.55 -4.07
N PHE A 57 5.41 11.66 -3.93
CA PHE A 57 3.95 11.68 -4.12
C PHE A 57 3.60 11.27 -5.56
N GLY A 58 2.65 10.33 -5.69
CA GLY A 58 2.21 9.77 -6.96
C GLY A 58 3.02 8.58 -7.46
N GLU A 59 4.11 8.18 -6.77
CA GLU A 59 4.85 6.98 -7.14
C GLU A 59 4.06 5.70 -6.80
N ARG A 60 4.33 4.67 -7.60
CA ARG A 60 3.82 3.31 -7.39
C ARG A 60 5.00 2.39 -7.10
N VAL A 61 5.09 1.95 -5.85
CA VAL A 61 6.23 1.19 -5.33
C VAL A 61 5.77 -0.21 -4.93
N ALA A 62 6.35 -1.24 -5.53
CA ALA A 62 6.15 -2.62 -5.11
C ALA A 62 7.25 -3.05 -4.13
N VAL A 63 6.86 -3.64 -3.01
CA VAL A 63 7.75 -4.22 -2.01
C VAL A 63 7.73 -5.73 -2.19
N LEU A 64 8.85 -6.27 -2.66
CA LEU A 64 9.06 -7.68 -2.98
C LEU A 64 9.97 -8.34 -1.95
N GLY A 65 10.00 -9.66 -1.94
CA GLY A 65 10.90 -10.42 -1.09
C GLY A 65 10.22 -11.63 -0.44
N SER A 66 11.01 -12.50 0.19
CA SER A 66 10.54 -13.74 0.80
C SER A 66 9.62 -13.51 2.01
N ASN A 67 8.83 -14.53 2.37
CA ASN A 67 7.98 -14.46 3.56
C ASN A 67 8.82 -14.33 4.83
N GLY A 68 8.41 -13.40 5.71
CA GLY A 68 9.11 -13.11 6.95
C GLY A 68 10.27 -12.12 6.81
N SER A 69 10.49 -11.50 5.64
CA SER A 69 11.54 -10.50 5.41
C SER A 69 11.23 -9.11 5.95
N GLY A 70 10.07 -8.88 6.58
CA GLY A 70 9.72 -7.59 7.20
C GLY A 70 8.83 -6.68 6.36
N LYS A 71 8.38 -7.10 5.19
CA LYS A 71 7.53 -6.30 4.28
C LYS A 71 6.28 -5.74 4.97
N SER A 72 5.48 -6.63 5.57
CA SER A 72 4.26 -6.22 6.29
C SER A 72 4.56 -5.36 7.53
N HIS A 73 5.71 -5.55 8.19
CA HIS A 73 6.14 -4.69 9.30
C HIS A 73 6.43 -3.27 8.80
N PHE A 74 7.10 -3.15 7.66
CA PHE A 74 7.34 -1.86 7.03
C PHE A 74 6.03 -1.14 6.66
N LEU A 75 5.09 -1.84 6.01
CA LEU A 75 3.79 -1.24 5.70
C LEU A 75 3.01 -0.82 6.95
N ARG A 76 3.01 -1.65 7.99
CA ARG A 76 2.33 -1.34 9.27
C ARG A 76 2.91 -0.11 9.95
N LEU A 77 4.24 0.04 9.94
CA LEU A 77 4.90 1.24 10.47
C LEU A 77 4.45 2.49 9.73
N LEU A 78 4.42 2.47 8.39
CA LEU A 78 3.94 3.59 7.59
C LEU A 78 2.43 3.83 7.80
N ALA A 79 1.64 2.76 7.89
CA ALA A 79 0.21 2.85 8.16
C ALA A 79 -0.08 3.46 9.53
N GLY A 80 0.78 3.22 10.53
CA GLY A 80 0.70 3.87 11.84
C GLY A 80 1.10 5.34 11.87
N GLY A 81 1.52 5.91 10.73
CA GLY A 81 1.96 7.30 10.62
C GLY A 81 3.48 7.48 10.73
N GLY A 82 4.25 6.39 10.74
CA GLY A 82 5.71 6.41 10.88
C GLY A 82 6.19 6.36 12.33
N SER A 83 7.37 6.90 12.59
CA SER A 83 8.06 6.83 13.90
C SER A 83 7.50 7.82 14.94
N ASP A 84 6.98 8.96 14.47
CA ASP A 84 6.41 10.01 15.31
C ASP A 84 5.16 10.56 14.60
N PRO A 85 4.02 9.85 14.74
CA PRO A 85 2.83 10.17 13.98
C PRO A 85 2.18 11.46 14.45
N GLU A 86 2.12 12.45 13.56
CA GLU A 86 1.32 13.64 13.76
C GLU A 86 -0.19 13.33 13.63
N PRO A 87 -1.09 14.13 14.20
CA PRO A 87 -2.54 13.88 14.12
C PRO A 87 -3.07 13.70 12.70
N GLU A 88 -2.51 14.42 11.73
CA GLU A 88 -2.84 14.35 10.30
C GLU A 88 -2.36 13.06 9.62
N HIS A 89 -1.38 12.36 10.19
CA HIS A 89 -0.87 11.08 9.71
C HIS A 89 -1.59 9.86 10.32
N ARG A 90 -2.66 10.09 11.08
CA ARG A 90 -3.47 8.97 11.57
C ARG A 90 -4.06 8.19 10.41
N PRO A 91 -4.06 6.86 10.49
CA PRO A 91 -4.67 6.02 9.46
C PRO A 91 -6.11 6.44 9.19
N VAL A 92 -6.50 6.44 7.93
CA VAL A 92 -7.90 6.57 7.54
C VAL A 92 -8.49 5.17 7.39
N GLY A 93 -9.74 4.99 7.84
CA GLY A 93 -10.43 3.71 7.83
C GLY A 93 -10.48 3.04 9.22
N ASP A 94 -11.28 1.97 9.30
CA ASP A 94 -11.66 1.34 10.57
C ASP A 94 -10.57 0.45 11.18
N VAL A 95 -9.50 0.15 10.46
CA VAL A 95 -8.46 -0.81 10.87
C VAL A 95 -7.19 -0.08 11.30
N ALA A 96 -6.94 -0.08 12.60
CA ALA A 96 -5.67 0.43 13.14
C ALA A 96 -4.55 -0.62 12.98
N PRO A 97 -3.39 -0.25 12.39
CA PRO A 97 -2.27 -1.17 12.30
C PRO A 97 -1.67 -1.46 13.68
N PRO A 98 -1.24 -2.70 13.96
CA PRO A 98 -0.52 -3.01 15.18
C PRO A 98 0.82 -2.26 15.21
N PRO A 99 1.32 -1.86 16.41
CA PRO A 99 2.58 -1.16 16.56
C PRO A 99 3.76 -2.02 16.06
N VAL A 100 4.81 -1.36 15.59
CA VAL A 100 6.03 -1.99 15.06
C VAL A 100 7.24 -1.44 15.78
N ASP A 101 8.04 -2.36 16.37
CA ASP A 101 9.31 -2.00 16.99
C ASP A 101 10.35 -1.66 15.93
N HIS A 102 11.01 -0.52 16.08
CA HIS A 102 11.98 -0.03 15.12
C HIS A 102 13.02 0.89 15.75
N ARG A 103 14.10 1.15 15.02
CA ARG A 103 15.07 2.22 15.27
C ARG A 103 15.22 3.07 14.03
N GLY A 104 15.85 4.23 14.17
CA GLY A 104 15.90 5.20 13.07
C GLY A 104 14.57 5.92 12.90
N VAL A 105 14.33 6.46 11.73
CA VAL A 105 13.19 7.36 11.48
C VAL A 105 12.44 6.94 10.23
N ALA A 106 11.11 6.90 10.32
CA ALA A 106 10.20 6.87 9.18
C ALA A 106 9.24 8.05 9.30
N ARG A 107 9.24 8.96 8.34
CA ARG A 107 8.35 10.14 8.31
C ARG A 107 7.46 10.14 7.10
N LEU A 108 6.22 10.53 7.30
CA LEU A 108 5.30 10.83 6.21
C LEU A 108 5.35 12.31 5.86
N GLY A 109 5.07 12.64 4.60
CA GLY A 109 4.96 14.04 4.16
C GLY A 109 3.77 14.72 4.82
N SER A 110 3.87 16.03 5.10
CA SER A 110 2.91 16.82 5.89
C SER A 110 1.43 16.78 5.45
N ARG A 111 1.12 16.23 4.30
CA ARG A 111 -0.26 16.08 3.79
C ARG A 111 -0.58 14.63 3.41
N VAL A 112 0.27 13.72 3.86
CA VAL A 112 0.07 12.29 3.58
C VAL A 112 -0.88 11.73 4.62
N ARG A 113 -1.96 11.15 4.12
CA ARG A 113 -2.94 10.40 4.92
C ARG A 113 -2.85 8.93 4.53
N PRO A 114 -2.29 8.08 5.39
CA PRO A 114 -2.14 6.66 5.08
C PRO A 114 -3.48 5.94 5.16
N GLY A 115 -3.83 5.19 4.11
CA GLY A 115 -4.91 4.22 4.09
C GLY A 115 -4.32 2.82 4.04
N TRP A 116 -4.60 1.99 5.03
CA TRP A 116 -4.07 0.64 5.11
C TRP A 116 -5.08 -0.41 4.72
N PHE A 117 -4.71 -1.20 3.70
CA PHE A 117 -5.46 -2.33 3.23
C PHE A 117 -4.74 -3.61 3.67
N ALA A 118 -5.21 -4.22 4.76
CA ALA A 118 -4.61 -5.41 5.34
C ALA A 118 -4.98 -6.68 4.55
N GLN A 119 -4.13 -7.69 4.64
CA GLN A 119 -4.34 -9.01 4.01
C GLN A 119 -5.65 -9.69 4.47
N THR A 120 -6.04 -9.52 5.73
CA THR A 120 -7.30 -10.03 6.27
C THR A 120 -8.24 -8.84 6.51
N GLN A 121 -9.33 -8.80 5.78
CA GLN A 121 -10.32 -7.72 5.86
C GLN A 121 -11.59 -8.19 6.56
N ASP A 122 -11.55 -8.20 7.88
CA ASP A 122 -12.76 -8.30 8.67
C ASP A 122 -13.35 -6.90 8.88
N HIS A 123 -14.41 -6.59 8.16
CA HIS A 123 -15.18 -5.35 8.33
C HIS A 123 -16.57 -5.65 8.90
N PRO A 124 -16.68 -5.97 10.19
CA PRO A 124 -17.97 -6.32 10.80
C PRO A 124 -18.99 -5.17 10.70
N ALA A 125 -18.52 -3.93 10.68
CA ALA A 125 -19.36 -2.74 10.51
C ALA A 125 -20.04 -2.63 9.15
N LEU A 126 -19.54 -3.31 8.12
CA LEU A 126 -20.10 -3.29 6.77
C LEU A 126 -21.07 -4.45 6.50
N MET A 127 -21.03 -5.50 7.32
CA MET A 127 -21.84 -6.71 7.12
C MET A 127 -23.34 -6.43 7.13
N GLY A 128 -24.08 -7.09 6.24
CA GLY A 128 -25.54 -6.96 6.13
C GLY A 128 -26.03 -5.62 5.56
N ARG A 129 -25.13 -4.72 5.13
CA ARG A 129 -25.49 -3.43 4.51
C ARG A 129 -25.17 -3.44 3.03
N THR A 130 -26.02 -2.81 2.21
CA THR A 130 -25.73 -2.62 0.79
C THR A 130 -24.64 -1.59 0.58
N LEU A 131 -23.95 -1.65 -0.57
CA LEU A 131 -22.90 -0.67 -0.90
C LEU A 131 -23.46 0.76 -0.93
N LEU A 132 -24.65 0.94 -1.46
CA LEU A 132 -25.32 2.24 -1.48
C LEU A 132 -25.66 2.74 -0.07
N GLU A 133 -26.12 1.88 0.84
CA GLU A 133 -26.37 2.24 2.24
C GLU A 133 -25.09 2.65 2.98
N ILE A 134 -23.99 1.93 2.76
CA ILE A 134 -22.70 2.25 3.35
C ILE A 134 -22.22 3.63 2.87
N LEU A 135 -22.32 3.90 1.57
CA LEU A 135 -21.91 5.18 0.99
C LEU A 135 -22.84 6.33 1.40
N HIS A 136 -24.15 6.06 1.50
CA HIS A 136 -25.14 7.08 1.90
C HIS A 136 -24.97 7.49 3.36
N ARG A 137 -24.68 6.54 4.24
CA ARG A 137 -24.60 6.77 5.67
C ARG A 137 -23.33 7.50 6.09
N GLY A 138 -22.20 7.23 5.40
CA GLY A 138 -20.89 7.68 5.83
C GLY A 138 -20.41 6.92 7.08
N ASP A 139 -19.32 7.40 7.65
CA ASP A 139 -18.70 6.90 8.88
C ASP A 139 -17.87 8.03 9.53
N ASP A 140 -17.09 7.72 10.57
CA ASP A 140 -16.26 8.70 11.31
C ASP A 140 -15.13 9.33 10.45
N HIS A 141 -14.85 8.77 9.28
CA HIS A 141 -13.79 9.21 8.39
C HIS A 141 -14.28 9.91 7.11
N ARG A 142 -15.56 9.77 6.78
CA ARG A 142 -16.14 10.33 5.57
C ARG A 142 -17.62 10.68 5.76
N ASP A 143 -18.04 11.76 5.13
CA ASP A 143 -19.45 12.15 5.05
C ASP A 143 -20.24 11.18 4.15
N GLY A 144 -21.53 11.04 4.47
CA GLY A 144 -22.47 10.33 3.60
C GLY A 144 -22.72 11.09 2.30
N MET A 145 -23.04 10.35 1.23
CA MET A 145 -23.26 10.94 -0.10
C MET A 145 -24.63 10.59 -0.68
N GLY A 146 -25.12 11.44 -1.58
CA GLY A 146 -26.36 11.17 -2.29
C GLY A 146 -26.26 9.99 -3.26
N ARG A 147 -27.42 9.36 -3.57
CA ARG A 147 -27.49 8.14 -4.40
C ARG A 147 -26.81 8.29 -5.77
N GLU A 148 -26.98 9.43 -6.43
CA GLU A 148 -26.36 9.68 -7.74
C GLU A 148 -24.83 9.72 -7.66
N GLN A 149 -24.29 10.38 -6.64
CA GLN A 149 -22.87 10.43 -6.40
C GLN A 149 -22.32 9.05 -6.02
N ALA A 150 -23.02 8.30 -5.16
CA ALA A 150 -22.67 6.94 -4.80
C ALA A 150 -22.64 6.02 -6.03
N ALA A 151 -23.62 6.12 -6.93
CA ALA A 151 -23.63 5.35 -8.16
C ALA A 151 -22.41 5.67 -9.07
N LYS A 152 -22.04 6.95 -9.21
CA LYS A 152 -20.89 7.37 -10.01
C LYS A 152 -19.55 6.83 -9.46
N VAL A 153 -19.36 6.86 -8.14
CA VAL A 153 -18.12 6.34 -7.54
C VAL A 153 -18.07 4.82 -7.59
N LEU A 154 -19.21 4.12 -7.45
CA LEU A 154 -19.28 2.67 -7.64
C LEU A 154 -18.96 2.27 -9.08
N ASP A 155 -19.44 3.02 -10.06
CA ASP A 155 -19.19 2.77 -11.49
C ASP A 155 -17.70 2.87 -11.81
N ARG A 156 -17.01 3.89 -11.30
CA ARG A 156 -15.55 4.08 -11.46
C ARG A 156 -14.74 2.87 -10.98
N TYR A 157 -15.22 2.15 -9.96
CA TYR A 157 -14.61 0.96 -9.43
C TYR A 157 -15.21 -0.35 -9.98
N GLY A 158 -16.04 -0.28 -11.03
CA GLY A 158 -16.69 -1.44 -11.63
C GLY A 158 -17.66 -2.17 -10.67
N LEU A 159 -18.28 -1.41 -9.75
CA LEU A 159 -19.20 -1.92 -8.72
C LEU A 159 -20.64 -1.47 -8.91
N ALA A 160 -20.97 -0.78 -10.02
CA ALA A 160 -22.31 -0.26 -10.27
C ALA A 160 -23.40 -1.32 -10.14
N ALA A 161 -23.20 -2.50 -10.73
CA ALA A 161 -24.15 -3.61 -10.68
C ALA A 161 -24.29 -4.26 -9.28
N ALA A 162 -23.37 -3.97 -8.36
CA ALA A 162 -23.37 -4.49 -7.00
C ALA A 162 -23.91 -3.50 -5.97
N GLY A 163 -24.34 -2.31 -6.37
CA GLY A 163 -24.75 -1.23 -5.45
C GLY A 163 -25.84 -1.62 -4.44
N GLU A 164 -26.80 -2.42 -4.84
CA GLU A 164 -27.91 -2.92 -3.99
C GLU A 164 -27.59 -4.27 -3.31
N ARG A 165 -26.37 -4.85 -3.53
CA ARG A 165 -25.95 -6.07 -2.86
C ARG A 165 -25.32 -5.74 -1.53
N THR A 166 -25.48 -6.63 -0.54
CA THR A 166 -24.82 -6.47 0.75
C THR A 166 -23.33 -6.83 0.66
N TYR A 167 -22.51 -6.21 1.52
CA TYR A 167 -21.05 -6.38 1.50
C TYR A 167 -20.63 -7.85 1.59
N ASP A 168 -21.31 -8.66 2.40
CA ASP A 168 -21.08 -10.08 2.58
C ASP A 168 -21.45 -10.94 1.33
N GLN A 169 -22.25 -10.41 0.41
CA GLN A 169 -22.61 -11.07 -0.86
C GLN A 169 -21.63 -10.75 -2.00
N LEU A 170 -20.65 -9.90 -1.75
CA LEU A 170 -19.64 -9.55 -2.74
C LEU A 170 -18.60 -10.66 -2.90
N SER A 171 -18.06 -10.81 -4.12
CA SER A 171 -16.83 -11.60 -4.31
C SER A 171 -15.64 -10.90 -3.61
N GLY A 172 -14.58 -11.66 -3.30
CA GLY A 172 -13.36 -11.11 -2.70
C GLY A 172 -12.79 -9.92 -3.48
N GLY A 173 -12.78 -9.99 -4.83
CA GLY A 173 -12.35 -8.88 -5.67
C GLY A 173 -13.28 -7.66 -5.63
N GLN A 174 -14.60 -7.87 -5.48
CA GLN A 174 -15.53 -6.76 -5.26
C GLN A 174 -15.34 -6.12 -3.89
N GLN A 175 -15.11 -6.93 -2.85
CA GLN A 175 -14.79 -6.43 -1.50
C GLN A 175 -13.49 -5.64 -1.49
N ALA A 176 -12.44 -6.14 -2.15
CA ALA A 176 -11.15 -5.44 -2.26
C ALA A 176 -11.29 -4.07 -2.95
N ARG A 177 -11.97 -4.00 -4.11
CA ARG A 177 -12.23 -2.74 -4.81
C ARG A 177 -13.06 -1.77 -3.99
N PHE A 178 -14.06 -2.27 -3.28
CA PHE A 178 -14.88 -1.43 -2.41
C PHE A 178 -14.10 -0.91 -1.21
N GLY A 179 -13.22 -1.73 -0.60
CA GLY A 179 -12.32 -1.31 0.46
C GLY A 179 -11.38 -0.17 0.02
N ILE A 180 -10.78 -0.27 -1.18
CA ILE A 180 -9.94 0.80 -1.74
C ILE A 180 -10.77 2.06 -2.00
N LEU A 181 -11.98 1.93 -2.54
CA LEU A 181 -12.89 3.06 -2.71
C LEU A 181 -13.19 3.75 -1.38
N LEU A 182 -13.46 3.00 -0.31
CA LEU A 182 -13.70 3.58 1.02
C LEU A 182 -12.49 4.34 1.55
N LEU A 183 -11.28 3.81 1.39
CA LEU A 183 -10.04 4.48 1.79
C LEU A 183 -9.84 5.79 1.00
N GLU A 184 -10.09 5.78 -0.31
CA GLU A 184 -10.02 6.99 -1.13
C GLU A 184 -11.03 8.05 -0.67
N LEU A 185 -12.29 7.65 -0.46
CA LEU A 185 -13.34 8.55 0.00
C LEU A 185 -13.08 9.10 1.41
N SER A 186 -12.37 8.37 2.25
CA SER A 186 -11.90 8.84 3.56
C SER A 186 -10.71 9.79 3.45
N GLY A 187 -10.25 10.08 2.24
CA GLY A 187 -9.19 11.03 1.94
C GLY A 187 -7.78 10.46 2.05
N ALA A 188 -7.59 9.14 1.92
CA ALA A 188 -6.26 8.56 1.81
C ALA A 188 -5.51 9.14 0.62
N THR A 189 -4.25 9.52 0.82
CA THR A 189 -3.33 9.99 -0.23
C THR A 189 -2.13 9.07 -0.40
N LEU A 190 -1.97 8.11 0.49
CA LEU A 190 -1.01 7.02 0.45
C LEU A 190 -1.76 5.72 0.72
N LEU A 191 -1.87 4.84 -0.27
CA LEU A 191 -2.39 3.50 -0.10
C LEU A 191 -1.25 2.53 0.24
N LEU A 192 -1.43 1.79 1.31
CA LEU A 192 -0.52 0.76 1.80
C LEU A 192 -1.24 -0.58 1.70
N LEU A 193 -0.84 -1.40 0.72
CA LEU A 193 -1.53 -2.63 0.35
C LEU A 193 -0.68 -3.84 0.74
N ASP A 194 -1.18 -4.68 1.63
CA ASP A 194 -0.49 -5.91 2.05
C ASP A 194 -1.15 -7.12 1.39
N GLU A 195 -0.51 -7.67 0.35
CA GLU A 195 -0.96 -8.80 -0.49
C GLU A 195 -2.40 -8.63 -1.02
N PRO A 196 -2.71 -7.52 -1.72
CA PRO A 196 -4.10 -7.19 -2.08
C PRO A 196 -4.73 -8.13 -3.10
N THR A 197 -3.93 -8.95 -3.79
CA THR A 197 -4.38 -9.94 -4.78
C THR A 197 -4.50 -11.35 -4.21
N ASP A 198 -4.13 -11.58 -2.95
CA ASP A 198 -4.26 -12.88 -2.32
C ASP A 198 -5.74 -13.34 -2.32
N ASN A 199 -5.95 -14.59 -2.72
CA ASN A 199 -7.27 -15.20 -2.83
C ASN A 199 -8.22 -14.57 -3.88
N LEU A 200 -7.70 -13.72 -4.79
CA LEU A 200 -8.46 -13.23 -5.94
C LEU A 200 -8.25 -14.14 -7.15
N ASP A 201 -9.33 -14.35 -7.91
CA ASP A 201 -9.19 -14.87 -9.26
C ASP A 201 -8.58 -13.82 -10.20
N MET A 202 -8.12 -14.26 -11.38
CA MET A 202 -7.42 -13.40 -12.34
C MET A 202 -8.26 -12.18 -12.76
N HIS A 203 -9.55 -12.37 -12.99
CA HIS A 203 -10.45 -11.28 -13.39
C HIS A 203 -10.63 -10.25 -12.26
N SER A 204 -10.74 -10.70 -11.02
CA SER A 204 -10.81 -9.84 -9.83
C SER A 204 -9.52 -9.08 -9.60
N ALA A 205 -8.36 -9.70 -9.84
CA ALA A 205 -7.05 -9.05 -9.73
C ALA A 205 -6.86 -7.97 -10.81
N GLU A 206 -7.25 -8.24 -12.07
CA GLU A 206 -7.24 -7.24 -13.15
C GLU A 206 -8.15 -6.04 -12.81
N ALA A 207 -9.36 -6.29 -12.36
CA ALA A 207 -10.27 -5.22 -11.97
C ALA A 207 -9.78 -4.40 -10.77
N LEU A 208 -9.00 -5.01 -9.86
CA LEU A 208 -8.32 -4.30 -8.78
C LEU A 208 -7.20 -3.39 -9.32
N GLN A 209 -6.44 -3.85 -10.32
CA GLN A 209 -5.42 -3.04 -10.99
C GLN A 209 -6.03 -1.81 -11.67
N ASP A 210 -7.12 -1.99 -12.42
CA ASP A 210 -7.86 -0.91 -13.07
C ASP A 210 -8.35 0.13 -12.04
N ALA A 211 -8.86 -0.35 -10.90
CA ALA A 211 -9.29 0.51 -9.81
C ALA A 211 -8.12 1.33 -9.22
N LEU A 212 -6.96 0.69 -9.02
CA LEU A 212 -5.76 1.37 -8.53
C LEU A 212 -5.20 2.38 -9.54
N GLU A 213 -5.37 2.14 -10.85
CA GLU A 213 -4.96 3.12 -11.88
C GLU A 213 -5.72 4.45 -11.75
N SER A 214 -6.95 4.40 -11.26
CA SER A 214 -7.79 5.59 -11.03
C SER A 214 -7.36 6.40 -9.80
N PHE A 215 -6.59 5.82 -8.89
CA PHE A 215 -6.15 6.49 -7.68
C PHE A 215 -4.99 7.46 -7.96
N GLU A 216 -5.18 8.74 -7.64
CA GLU A 216 -4.20 9.80 -7.93
C GLU A 216 -3.07 9.94 -6.88
N GLY A 217 -3.13 9.21 -5.77
CA GLY A 217 -2.15 9.24 -4.69
C GLY A 217 -0.97 8.30 -4.90
N THR A 218 -0.16 8.17 -3.86
CA THR A 218 0.98 7.25 -3.79
C THR A 218 0.49 5.85 -3.42
N VAL A 219 1.06 4.82 -4.03
CA VAL A 219 0.76 3.41 -3.70
C VAL A 219 2.03 2.69 -3.34
N VAL A 220 2.05 2.06 -2.17
CA VAL A 220 3.11 1.12 -1.75
C VAL A 220 2.45 -0.22 -1.48
N ALA A 221 2.79 -1.24 -2.26
CA ALA A 221 2.16 -2.55 -2.15
C ALA A 221 3.19 -3.66 -1.91
N VAL A 222 2.92 -4.50 -0.93
CA VAL A 222 3.58 -5.81 -0.80
C VAL A 222 2.83 -6.78 -1.70
N THR A 223 3.55 -7.51 -2.54
CA THR A 223 2.93 -8.54 -3.37
C THR A 223 3.89 -9.64 -3.73
N HIS A 224 3.34 -10.83 -3.91
CA HIS A 224 3.99 -11.99 -4.52
C HIS A 224 3.44 -12.28 -5.92
N ASP A 225 2.44 -11.54 -6.36
CA ASP A 225 1.85 -11.66 -7.68
C ASP A 225 2.70 -10.94 -8.73
N ARG A 226 3.28 -11.74 -9.64
CA ARG A 226 4.13 -11.24 -10.73
C ARG A 226 3.37 -10.40 -11.76
N TRP A 227 2.09 -10.68 -11.93
CA TRP A 227 1.25 -9.93 -12.85
C TRP A 227 0.92 -8.57 -12.26
N PHE A 228 0.46 -8.54 -11.02
CA PHE A 228 0.16 -7.32 -10.28
C PHE A 228 1.38 -6.39 -10.17
N ALA A 229 2.56 -6.95 -9.91
CA ALA A 229 3.80 -6.18 -9.82
C ALA A 229 4.15 -5.37 -11.09
N ARG A 230 3.69 -5.79 -12.28
CA ARG A 230 3.95 -5.08 -13.54
C ARG A 230 3.33 -3.69 -13.63
N THR A 231 2.36 -3.38 -12.79
CA THR A 231 1.71 -2.06 -12.74
C THR A 231 2.48 -1.04 -11.92
N PHE A 232 3.60 -1.45 -11.32
CA PHE A 232 4.46 -0.60 -10.49
C PHE A 232 5.69 -0.15 -11.26
N ASP A 233 6.13 1.07 -10.95
CA ASP A 233 7.26 1.71 -11.64
C ASP A 233 8.59 1.52 -10.90
N ARG A 234 8.55 1.11 -9.62
CA ARG A 234 9.70 1.03 -8.73
C ARG A 234 9.59 -0.16 -7.80
N PHE A 235 10.70 -0.84 -7.55
CA PHE A 235 10.72 -2.09 -6.79
C PHE A 235 11.71 -2.03 -5.64
N LEU A 236 11.24 -2.38 -4.45
CA LEU A 236 12.04 -2.55 -3.25
C LEU A 236 12.09 -4.03 -2.91
N VAL A 237 13.28 -4.61 -2.94
CA VAL A 237 13.48 -6.03 -2.61
C VAL A 237 13.97 -6.16 -1.18
N PHE A 238 13.15 -6.75 -0.34
CA PHE A 238 13.47 -7.09 1.05
C PHE A 238 14.10 -8.48 1.05
N THR A 239 15.43 -8.53 1.14
CA THR A 239 16.19 -9.76 1.03
C THR A 239 16.09 -10.63 2.28
N SER A 240 16.33 -11.91 2.14
CA SER A 240 16.43 -12.86 3.26
C SER A 240 17.56 -12.55 4.26
N GLN A 241 18.50 -11.69 3.86
CA GLN A 241 19.59 -11.21 4.72
C GLN A 241 19.24 -9.94 5.50
N GLY A 242 17.98 -9.50 5.46
CA GLY A 242 17.53 -8.29 6.15
C GLY A 242 18.01 -6.98 5.50
N ARG A 243 18.27 -6.96 4.19
CA ARG A 243 18.64 -5.74 3.46
C ARG A 243 17.52 -5.31 2.51
N VAL A 244 17.37 -4.01 2.34
CA VAL A 244 16.51 -3.41 1.33
C VAL A 244 17.36 -3.00 0.13
N VAL A 245 16.97 -3.45 -1.05
CA VAL A 245 17.65 -3.12 -2.32
C VAL A 245 16.61 -2.57 -3.28
N GLU A 246 16.88 -1.43 -3.85
CA GLU A 246 16.06 -0.87 -4.92
C GLU A 246 16.50 -1.44 -6.27
N THR A 247 15.53 -1.88 -7.07
CA THR A 247 15.77 -2.46 -8.39
C THR A 247 14.87 -1.81 -9.44
N PRO A 248 15.34 -1.63 -10.69
CA PRO A 248 14.53 -1.09 -11.78
C PRO A 248 13.49 -2.08 -12.31
N GLU A 249 13.67 -3.35 -12.01
CA GLU A 249 12.79 -4.44 -12.43
C GLU A 249 12.41 -5.31 -11.23
N ALA A 250 11.28 -6.01 -11.34
CA ALA A 250 10.83 -6.92 -10.30
C ALA A 250 11.79 -8.11 -10.16
N VAL A 251 12.46 -8.21 -9.01
CA VAL A 251 13.35 -9.33 -8.65
C VAL A 251 12.68 -10.18 -7.58
N TRP A 252 12.55 -11.47 -7.86
CA TRP A 252 11.88 -12.42 -6.99
C TRP A 252 12.91 -13.23 -6.21
N ASP A 253 12.99 -13.00 -4.89
CA ASP A 253 13.80 -13.82 -3.98
C ASP A 253 12.91 -14.96 -3.44
N GLU A 254 13.10 -16.16 -3.97
CA GLU A 254 12.36 -17.35 -3.56
C GLU A 254 12.96 -18.04 -2.33
N THR A 255 14.08 -17.53 -1.78
CA THR A 255 14.71 -18.10 -0.60
C THR A 255 13.86 -17.83 0.64
N ARG A 256 13.36 -18.90 1.27
CA ARG A 256 12.67 -18.79 2.57
C ARG A 256 13.67 -18.32 3.63
N VAL A 257 13.33 -17.25 4.35
CA VAL A 257 14.03 -16.87 5.58
C VAL A 257 13.90 -18.04 6.58
N ARG A 258 14.95 -18.83 6.74
CA ARG A 258 15.01 -19.84 7.80
C ARG A 258 15.20 -19.08 9.11
N ARG A 259 14.14 -18.95 9.91
CA ARG A 259 14.30 -18.57 11.32
C ARG A 259 15.23 -19.61 11.94
N ARG A 260 16.43 -19.20 12.32
CA ARG A 260 17.30 -20.06 13.15
C ARG A 260 16.53 -20.38 14.42
N ARG A 261 16.30 -21.68 14.64
CA ARG A 261 15.77 -22.25 15.87
C ARG A 261 16.79 -22.07 16.98
#